data_87d750ffe67c412cdb0ee640f6ea5c50
#
_entry.id   87d750ffe67c412cdb0ee640f6ea5c50
#
_cell.length_a   1.000
_cell.length_b   1.000
_cell.length_c   1.000
_cell.angle_alpha   90.00
_cell.angle_beta   90.00
_cell.angle_gamma   90.00
#
_symmetry.space_group_name_H-M   'P 1'
#
loop_
_entity.id
_entity.type
_entity.pdbx_description
1 polymer ?
#
loop_
_entity_poly.entity_id
_entity_poly.type
_entity_poly.pdbx_seq_one_letter_code
_entity_poly.pdbx_strand_id
1 'polypeptide(L)'
;MDIVIIDGLSFALPLFIMAIGGIYCEKSGVTMLAVEGLQGFGAFIGAFVAVAIAGNFSGDSPVPFYIAMIMAAVGGSIFALIHALLCLKFKANQVISGVVVNILAMALTAYLTKLLNRVVFGATSDKFVLTVSSRITIPGISKIPVLGAVFTNLYPFELVIVAVAFIAWFVMYKTRFGMHLRACGDNPHAVDAAGRQVGQIRLAAIMICGALSGLGGICFAYSISANFSSSIYVGYGYLAIAALIFGNWRILPTLGACLLFGFARSGGYRLVQVLQMPSSYQDLVMILPYVLTLLLLVFFSKQNGSPRALGVIYDKGAR
;
A
#
# COMPACT_ATOMS: atom_id res chain seq x y z
N MET A 1 -19.65 4.51 -17.87
CA MET A 1 -19.58 3.54 -16.76
C MET A 1 -18.22 2.88 -16.73
N ASP A 2 -17.70 2.39 -17.83
CA ASP A 2 -16.45 1.62 -17.92
C ASP A 2 -15.22 2.36 -17.37
N ILE A 3 -15.10 3.66 -17.66
CA ILE A 3 -14.00 4.49 -17.12
C ILE A 3 -14.02 4.52 -15.60
N VAL A 4 -15.21 4.62 -14.98
CA VAL A 4 -15.33 4.65 -13.51
C VAL A 4 -14.89 3.32 -12.90
N ILE A 5 -15.18 2.21 -13.56
CA ILE A 5 -14.78 0.88 -13.11
C ILE A 5 -13.27 0.70 -13.24
N ILE A 6 -12.70 1.05 -14.40
CA ILE A 6 -11.26 0.92 -14.67
C ILE A 6 -10.44 1.78 -13.69
N ASP A 7 -10.75 3.08 -13.59
CA ASP A 7 -10.02 4.00 -12.72
C ASP A 7 -10.28 3.69 -11.23
N GLY A 8 -11.50 3.22 -10.90
CA GLY A 8 -11.83 2.78 -9.55
C GLY A 8 -11.00 1.57 -9.11
N LEU A 9 -10.82 0.58 -9.97
CA LEU A 9 -10.00 -0.61 -9.70
C LEU A 9 -8.51 -0.27 -9.63
N SER A 10 -8.01 0.56 -10.56
CA SER A 10 -6.60 0.97 -10.58
C SER A 10 -6.18 1.75 -9.34
N PHE A 11 -7.13 2.36 -8.63
CA PHE A 11 -6.92 2.99 -7.33
C PHE A 11 -7.15 2.02 -6.16
N ALA A 12 -8.22 1.21 -6.21
CA ALA A 12 -8.60 0.32 -5.12
C ALA A 12 -7.60 -0.82 -4.88
N LEU A 13 -7.02 -1.39 -5.95
CA LEU A 13 -6.12 -2.53 -5.82
C LEU A 13 -4.77 -2.18 -5.17
N PRO A 14 -4.06 -1.09 -5.54
CA PRO A 14 -2.88 -0.65 -4.80
C PRO A 14 -3.19 -0.31 -3.34
N LEU A 15 -4.33 0.32 -3.06
CA LEU A 15 -4.79 0.59 -1.70
C LEU A 15 -5.00 -0.71 -0.91
N PHE A 16 -5.61 -1.70 -1.54
CA PHE A 16 -5.89 -3.01 -0.94
C PHE A 16 -4.62 -3.77 -0.57
N ILE A 17 -3.60 -3.79 -1.44
CA ILE A 17 -2.35 -4.49 -1.13
C ILE A 17 -1.62 -3.85 0.05
N MET A 18 -1.63 -2.51 0.17
CA MET A 18 -1.09 -1.80 1.32
C MET A 18 -1.87 -2.11 2.60
N ALA A 19 -3.20 -2.14 2.51
CA ALA A 19 -4.06 -2.50 3.64
C ALA A 19 -3.82 -3.95 4.12
N ILE A 20 -3.58 -4.90 3.19
CA ILE A 20 -3.14 -6.26 3.55
C ILE A 20 -1.82 -6.21 4.33
N GLY A 21 -0.84 -5.41 3.89
CA GLY A 21 0.40 -5.20 4.62
C GLY A 21 0.15 -4.72 6.05
N GLY A 22 -0.70 -3.72 6.23
CA GLY A 22 -1.15 -3.24 7.53
C GLY A 22 -1.79 -4.33 8.38
N ILE A 23 -2.67 -5.16 7.79
CA ILE A 23 -3.30 -6.30 8.48
C ILE A 23 -2.24 -7.29 9.00
N TYR A 24 -1.21 -7.62 8.21
CA TYR A 24 -0.12 -8.49 8.67
C TYR A 24 0.58 -7.92 9.90
N CYS A 25 0.94 -6.65 9.86
CA CYS A 25 1.64 -6.01 10.95
C CYS A 25 0.75 -5.94 12.20
N GLU A 26 -0.47 -5.43 12.09
CA GLU A 26 -1.36 -5.26 13.24
C GLU A 26 -1.84 -6.58 13.82
N LYS A 27 -2.10 -7.61 12.98
CA LYS A 27 -2.38 -8.98 13.45
C LYS A 27 -1.18 -9.65 14.13
N SER A 28 0.03 -9.11 14.05
CA SER A 28 1.18 -9.54 14.85
C SER A 28 1.27 -8.84 16.21
N GLY A 29 0.42 -7.82 16.45
CA GLY A 29 0.41 -7.00 17.66
C GLY A 29 1.25 -5.73 17.57
N VAL A 30 1.74 -5.35 16.38
CA VAL A 30 2.47 -4.10 16.16
C VAL A 30 1.57 -3.11 15.43
N THR A 31 1.33 -1.94 16.05
CA THR A 31 0.57 -0.85 15.41
C THR A 31 1.35 -0.29 14.22
N MET A 32 0.67 -0.15 13.07
CA MET A 32 1.36 0.17 11.83
C MET A 32 0.86 1.48 11.21
N LEU A 33 1.34 2.61 11.75
CA LEU A 33 1.11 3.94 11.17
C LEU A 33 2.14 4.33 10.10
N ALA A 34 3.22 3.54 9.91
CA ALA A 34 4.29 3.84 8.97
C ALA A 34 3.96 3.50 7.51
N VAL A 35 2.77 2.99 7.19
CA VAL A 35 2.38 2.57 5.83
C VAL A 35 2.64 3.67 4.79
N GLU A 36 2.35 4.92 5.14
CA GLU A 36 2.57 6.10 4.28
C GLU A 36 4.04 6.25 3.87
N GLY A 37 4.95 6.20 4.83
CA GLY A 37 6.39 6.31 4.57
C GLY A 37 6.95 5.10 3.82
N LEU A 38 6.46 3.90 4.14
CA LEU A 38 6.89 2.67 3.48
C LEU A 38 6.47 2.63 2.01
N GLN A 39 5.24 3.08 1.69
CA GLN A 39 4.79 3.21 0.31
C GLN A 39 5.65 4.24 -0.45
N GLY A 40 5.92 5.39 0.17
CA GLY A 40 6.71 6.47 -0.44
C GLY A 40 8.14 6.06 -0.74
N PHE A 41 8.83 5.48 0.24
CA PHE A 41 10.21 5.05 0.05
C PHE A 41 10.33 3.84 -0.89
N GLY A 42 9.41 2.88 -0.81
CA GLY A 42 9.36 1.76 -1.74
C GLY A 42 9.13 2.22 -3.17
N ALA A 43 8.15 3.10 -3.40
CA ALA A 43 7.89 3.67 -4.72
C ALA A 43 9.09 4.47 -5.26
N PHE A 44 9.80 5.21 -4.39
CA PHE A 44 11.03 5.92 -4.75
C PHE A 44 12.09 4.97 -5.29
N ILE A 45 12.39 3.88 -4.57
CA ILE A 45 13.40 2.89 -5.02
C ILE A 45 12.96 2.24 -6.34
N GLY A 46 11.70 1.84 -6.45
CA GLY A 46 11.16 1.26 -7.68
C GLY A 46 11.24 2.20 -8.87
N ALA A 47 10.84 3.46 -8.68
CA ALA A 47 10.87 4.48 -9.73
C ALA A 47 12.30 4.83 -10.14
N PHE A 48 13.22 5.00 -9.19
CA PHE A 48 14.63 5.25 -9.49
C PHE A 48 15.24 4.13 -10.34
N VAL A 49 15.02 2.87 -9.94
CA VAL A 49 15.55 1.73 -10.69
C VAL A 49 14.91 1.64 -12.06
N ALA A 50 13.59 1.86 -12.19
CA ALA A 50 12.92 1.85 -13.49
C ALA A 50 13.53 2.84 -14.46
N VAL A 51 13.79 4.09 -14.02
CA VAL A 51 14.40 5.13 -14.86
C VAL A 51 15.86 4.80 -15.17
N ALA A 52 16.62 4.29 -14.19
CA ALA A 52 18.03 3.96 -14.37
C ALA A 52 18.27 2.84 -15.40
N ILE A 53 17.35 1.87 -15.49
CA ILE A 53 17.48 0.74 -16.43
C ILE A 53 16.73 0.96 -17.75
N ALA A 54 15.85 1.96 -17.83
CA ALA A 54 15.00 2.20 -19.02
C ALA A 54 15.83 2.33 -20.31
N GLY A 55 17.00 2.95 -20.25
CA GLY A 55 17.90 3.11 -21.42
C GLY A 55 18.48 1.81 -21.98
N ASN A 56 18.42 0.70 -21.20
CA ASN A 56 18.95 -0.61 -21.62
C ASN A 56 17.88 -1.48 -22.32
N PHE A 57 16.64 -1.02 -22.38
CA PHE A 57 15.52 -1.76 -22.96
C PHE A 57 14.84 -0.95 -24.04
N SER A 58 14.19 -1.62 -24.99
CA SER A 58 13.32 -0.95 -25.97
C SER A 58 12.16 -0.26 -25.25
N GLY A 59 11.70 0.90 -25.77
CA GLY A 59 10.67 1.73 -25.14
C GLY A 59 9.35 1.02 -24.81
N ASP A 60 9.03 -0.05 -25.54
CA ASP A 60 7.83 -0.87 -25.33
C ASP A 60 8.05 -2.09 -24.40
N SER A 61 9.27 -2.27 -23.87
CA SER A 61 9.56 -3.41 -23.00
C SER A 61 8.87 -3.30 -21.65
N PRO A 62 8.14 -4.32 -21.18
CA PRO A 62 7.52 -4.33 -19.86
C PRO A 62 8.52 -4.65 -18.73
N VAL A 63 9.76 -5.00 -19.05
CA VAL A 63 10.76 -5.46 -18.07
C VAL A 63 11.08 -4.41 -17.03
N PRO A 64 11.35 -3.12 -17.37
CA PRO A 64 11.59 -2.08 -16.36
C PRO A 64 10.46 -1.92 -15.35
N PHE A 65 9.22 -2.09 -15.81
CA PHE A 65 8.04 -2.04 -14.96
C PHE A 65 8.03 -3.15 -13.90
N TYR A 66 8.24 -4.42 -14.29
CA TYR A 66 8.25 -5.53 -13.33
C TYR A 66 9.44 -5.47 -12.36
N ILE A 67 10.60 -5.03 -12.84
CA ILE A 67 11.76 -4.80 -11.98
C ILE A 67 11.46 -3.69 -10.97
N ALA A 68 10.81 -2.60 -11.40
CA ALA A 68 10.38 -1.53 -10.51
C ALA A 68 9.48 -2.03 -9.38
N MET A 69 8.53 -2.91 -9.68
CA MET A 69 7.63 -3.51 -8.67
C MET A 69 8.40 -4.34 -7.65
N ILE A 70 9.33 -5.17 -8.10
CA ILE A 70 10.17 -5.99 -7.20
C ILE A 70 11.05 -5.09 -6.33
N MET A 71 11.69 -4.09 -6.92
CA MET A 71 12.58 -3.18 -6.21
C MET A 71 11.82 -2.27 -5.25
N ALA A 72 10.59 -1.88 -5.57
CA ALA A 72 9.71 -1.16 -4.65
C ALA A 72 9.35 -2.00 -3.42
N ALA A 73 9.03 -3.28 -3.61
CA ALA A 73 8.77 -4.20 -2.51
C ALA A 73 10.02 -4.40 -1.62
N VAL A 74 11.19 -4.58 -2.23
CA VAL A 74 12.46 -4.70 -1.50
C VAL A 74 12.78 -3.41 -0.75
N GLY A 75 12.68 -2.26 -1.41
CA GLY A 75 12.94 -0.95 -0.82
C GLY A 75 12.03 -0.65 0.38
N GLY A 76 10.72 -0.89 0.22
CA GLY A 76 9.76 -0.75 1.32
C GLY A 76 10.04 -1.70 2.49
N SER A 77 10.41 -2.95 2.21
CA SER A 77 10.78 -3.94 3.23
C SER A 77 12.05 -3.53 4.00
N ILE A 78 13.09 -3.06 3.30
CA ILE A 78 14.34 -2.59 3.95
C ILE A 78 14.05 -1.35 4.81
N PHE A 79 13.28 -0.40 4.30
CA PHE A 79 12.95 0.81 5.06
C PHE A 79 12.10 0.50 6.31
N ALA A 80 11.26 -0.53 6.25
CA ALA A 80 10.48 -1.02 7.39
C ALA A 80 11.34 -1.51 8.55
N LEU A 81 12.61 -1.89 8.32
CA LEU A 81 13.55 -2.26 9.37
C LEU A 81 13.80 -1.13 10.38
N ILE A 82 13.69 0.13 9.94
CA ILE A 82 13.81 1.29 10.85
C ILE A 82 12.69 1.23 11.89
N HIS A 83 11.44 1.06 11.44
CA HIS A 83 10.30 0.92 12.34
C HIS A 83 10.42 -0.32 13.22
N ALA A 84 10.84 -1.46 12.65
CA ALA A 84 11.06 -2.68 13.39
C ALA A 84 12.14 -2.50 14.49
N LEU A 85 13.25 -1.86 14.18
CA LEU A 85 14.33 -1.57 15.13
C LEU A 85 13.81 -0.72 16.29
N LEU A 86 13.09 0.35 16.01
CA LEU A 86 12.52 1.24 17.01
C LEU A 86 11.51 0.52 17.92
N CYS A 87 10.59 -0.25 17.34
CA CYS A 87 9.52 -0.90 18.09
C CYS A 87 9.94 -2.18 18.80
N LEU A 88 10.78 -3.01 18.17
CA LEU A 88 11.11 -4.34 18.72
C LEU A 88 12.37 -4.33 19.58
N LYS A 89 13.40 -3.59 19.17
CA LYS A 89 14.68 -3.54 19.92
C LYS A 89 14.70 -2.43 20.94
N PHE A 90 14.35 -1.21 20.54
CA PHE A 90 14.35 -0.06 21.46
C PHE A 90 13.06 0.08 22.26
N LYS A 91 12.05 -0.76 22.00
CA LYS A 91 10.75 -0.72 22.69
C LYS A 91 10.10 0.67 22.71
N ALA A 92 10.32 1.45 21.64
CA ALA A 92 9.75 2.78 21.49
C ALA A 92 8.24 2.70 21.26
N ASN A 93 7.53 3.81 21.52
CA ASN A 93 6.11 3.93 21.20
C ASN A 93 5.89 3.73 19.69
N GLN A 94 5.07 2.74 19.35
CA GLN A 94 4.86 2.31 17.96
C GLN A 94 4.17 3.38 17.11
N VAL A 95 3.27 4.16 17.72
CA VAL A 95 2.56 5.27 17.05
C VAL A 95 3.55 6.38 16.69
N ILE A 96 4.36 6.81 17.67
CA ILE A 96 5.38 7.85 17.47
C ILE A 96 6.40 7.38 16.42
N SER A 97 6.88 6.15 16.53
CA SER A 97 7.80 5.56 15.56
C SER A 97 7.21 5.59 14.13
N GLY A 98 5.94 5.24 13.98
CA GLY A 98 5.28 5.26 12.67
C GLY A 98 5.24 6.65 12.05
N VAL A 99 4.87 7.66 12.83
CA VAL A 99 4.83 9.06 12.37
C VAL A 99 6.22 9.57 11.99
N VAL A 100 7.24 9.28 12.80
CA VAL A 100 8.63 9.68 12.51
C VAL A 100 9.14 9.03 11.22
N VAL A 101 8.85 7.75 11.00
CA VAL A 101 9.21 7.03 9.75
C VAL A 101 8.52 7.65 8.54
N ASN A 102 7.26 8.08 8.64
CA ASN A 102 6.56 8.76 7.57
C ASN A 102 7.22 10.11 7.20
N ILE A 103 7.53 10.94 8.20
CA ILE A 103 8.20 12.23 8.00
C ILE A 103 9.59 12.02 7.38
N LEU A 104 10.37 11.06 7.92
CA LEU A 104 11.69 10.72 7.39
C LEU A 104 11.62 10.27 5.94
N ALA A 105 10.67 9.39 5.59
CA ALA A 105 10.49 8.90 4.23
C ALA A 105 10.20 10.04 3.25
N MET A 106 9.28 10.94 3.60
CA MET A 106 8.90 12.08 2.78
C MET A 106 10.08 13.02 2.54
N ALA A 107 10.79 13.42 3.59
CA ALA A 107 11.95 14.30 3.49
C ALA A 107 13.10 13.66 2.71
N LEU A 108 13.40 12.38 3.01
CA LEU A 108 14.49 11.64 2.38
C LEU A 108 14.22 11.42 0.89
N THR A 109 13.02 11.01 0.50
CA THR A 109 12.66 10.78 -0.90
C THR A 109 12.64 12.09 -1.68
N ALA A 110 12.15 13.20 -1.10
CA ALA A 110 12.18 14.51 -1.73
C ALA A 110 13.61 14.98 -2.02
N TYR A 111 14.50 14.82 -1.05
CA TYR A 111 15.92 15.18 -1.20
C TYR A 111 16.63 14.28 -2.22
N LEU A 112 16.51 12.97 -2.05
CA LEU A 112 17.21 11.99 -2.90
C LEU A 112 16.72 12.05 -4.36
N THR A 113 15.43 12.30 -4.60
CA THR A 113 14.91 12.44 -5.98
C THR A 113 15.60 13.59 -6.70
N LYS A 114 15.74 14.76 -6.08
CA LYS A 114 16.44 15.91 -6.65
C LYS A 114 17.93 15.64 -6.85
N LEU A 115 18.57 15.05 -5.83
CA LEU A 115 19.99 14.73 -5.87
C LEU A 115 20.32 13.74 -7.00
N LEU A 116 19.58 12.62 -7.07
CA LEU A 116 19.83 11.57 -8.06
C LEU A 116 19.48 12.02 -9.48
N ASN A 117 18.42 12.82 -9.67
CA ASN A 117 18.14 13.44 -10.96
C ASN A 117 19.33 14.28 -11.45
N ARG A 118 19.90 15.10 -10.56
CA ARG A 118 21.03 15.94 -10.92
C ARG A 118 22.33 15.16 -11.16
N VAL A 119 22.65 14.19 -10.29
CA VAL A 119 23.94 13.48 -10.32
C VAL A 119 23.95 12.35 -11.35
N VAL A 120 22.86 11.60 -11.48
CA VAL A 120 22.80 10.40 -12.34
C VAL A 120 22.26 10.72 -13.73
N PHE A 121 21.22 11.57 -13.81
CA PHE A 121 20.53 11.84 -15.07
C PHE A 121 20.82 13.23 -15.65
N GLY A 122 21.59 14.09 -14.95
CA GLY A 122 21.90 15.45 -15.40
C GLY A 122 20.68 16.39 -15.51
N ALA A 123 19.56 16.02 -14.91
CA ALA A 123 18.28 16.73 -14.99
C ALA A 123 17.98 17.51 -13.70
N THR A 124 17.42 18.71 -13.84
CA THR A 124 16.92 19.52 -12.70
C THR A 124 15.44 19.25 -12.46
N SER A 125 15.10 18.00 -12.09
CA SER A 125 13.71 17.58 -11.84
C SER A 125 13.53 17.09 -10.41
N ASP A 126 12.34 17.32 -9.87
CA ASP A 126 11.90 16.77 -8.58
C ASP A 126 11.07 15.48 -8.74
N LYS A 127 11.03 14.93 -9.98
CA LYS A 127 10.22 13.77 -10.35
C LYS A 127 11.03 12.77 -11.16
N PHE A 128 10.73 11.48 -11.00
CA PHE A 128 11.14 10.44 -11.93
C PHE A 128 9.99 10.16 -12.89
N VAL A 129 10.21 10.41 -14.18
CA VAL A 129 9.20 10.13 -15.22
C VAL A 129 9.28 8.65 -15.57
N LEU A 130 8.16 7.95 -15.42
CA LEU A 130 8.07 6.52 -15.67
C LEU A 130 7.54 6.25 -17.08
N THR A 131 8.09 5.27 -17.75
CA THR A 131 7.56 4.79 -19.03
C THR A 131 6.27 4.02 -18.77
N VAL A 132 5.17 4.47 -19.39
CA VAL A 132 3.87 3.82 -19.22
C VAL A 132 3.88 2.49 -19.97
N SER A 133 3.68 1.38 -19.28
CA SER A 133 3.47 0.09 -19.94
C SER A 133 2.11 0.04 -20.63
N SER A 134 2.04 -0.63 -21.78
CA SER A 134 0.79 -0.82 -22.52
C SER A 134 -0.27 -1.49 -21.65
N ARG A 135 -1.50 -0.97 -21.70
CA ARG A 135 -2.65 -1.59 -21.00
C ARG A 135 -3.04 -2.90 -21.68
N ILE A 136 -3.48 -3.85 -20.91
CA ILE A 136 -3.87 -5.20 -21.38
C ILE A 136 -5.39 -5.29 -21.42
N THR A 137 -5.93 -5.78 -22.53
CA THR A 137 -7.35 -6.16 -22.64
C THR A 137 -7.45 -7.66 -22.84
N ILE A 138 -8.21 -8.36 -21.99
CA ILE A 138 -8.36 -9.82 -22.08
C ILE A 138 -9.49 -10.11 -23.11
N PRO A 139 -9.19 -10.65 -24.30
CA PRO A 139 -10.19 -10.93 -25.30
C PRO A 139 -11.13 -12.06 -24.84
N GLY A 140 -12.40 -11.90 -25.09
CA GLY A 140 -13.44 -12.89 -24.72
C GLY A 140 -14.25 -12.45 -23.50
N ILE A 141 -13.62 -12.22 -22.35
CA ILE A 141 -14.31 -11.80 -21.12
C ILE A 141 -14.72 -10.33 -21.19
N SER A 142 -13.95 -9.50 -21.91
CA SER A 142 -14.25 -8.08 -22.13
C SER A 142 -15.58 -7.79 -22.86
N LYS A 143 -16.20 -8.81 -23.47
CA LYS A 143 -17.51 -8.69 -24.17
C LYS A 143 -18.73 -8.81 -23.26
N ILE A 144 -18.53 -9.18 -21.99
CA ILE A 144 -19.65 -9.36 -21.05
C ILE A 144 -20.10 -7.96 -20.56
N PRO A 145 -21.40 -7.61 -20.64
CA PRO A 145 -21.89 -6.34 -20.13
C PRO A 145 -21.53 -6.15 -18.65
N VAL A 146 -21.04 -4.96 -18.27
CA VAL A 146 -20.61 -4.54 -16.93
C VAL A 146 -19.34 -5.26 -16.43
N LEU A 147 -19.28 -6.60 -16.46
CA LEU A 147 -18.08 -7.36 -16.05
C LEU A 147 -16.93 -7.20 -17.05
N GLY A 148 -17.22 -6.99 -18.34
CA GLY A 148 -16.19 -6.77 -19.35
C GLY A 148 -15.33 -5.53 -19.09
N ALA A 149 -15.88 -4.50 -18.48
CA ALA A 149 -15.13 -3.29 -18.11
C ALA A 149 -13.98 -3.59 -17.15
N VAL A 150 -14.13 -4.57 -16.25
CA VAL A 150 -13.09 -5.02 -15.32
C VAL A 150 -11.88 -5.63 -16.06
N PHE A 151 -12.09 -6.20 -17.25
CA PHE A 151 -11.07 -6.89 -18.04
C PHE A 151 -10.63 -6.11 -19.28
N THR A 152 -11.05 -4.85 -19.38
CA THR A 152 -10.70 -3.94 -20.48
C THR A 152 -9.72 -2.88 -19.99
N ASN A 153 -8.65 -2.64 -20.74
CA ASN A 153 -7.64 -1.63 -20.41
C ASN A 153 -7.03 -1.76 -19.00
N LEU A 154 -6.81 -2.99 -18.56
CA LEU A 154 -6.16 -3.29 -17.28
C LEU A 154 -4.71 -2.80 -17.26
N TYR A 155 -4.28 -2.26 -16.15
CA TYR A 155 -2.86 -2.10 -15.90
C TYR A 155 -2.23 -3.46 -15.57
N PRO A 156 -1.03 -3.78 -16.11
CA PRO A 156 -0.37 -5.07 -15.83
C PRO A 156 -0.19 -5.37 -14.33
N PHE A 157 -0.01 -4.32 -13.50
CA PHE A 157 0.14 -4.49 -12.05
C PHE A 157 -1.13 -5.00 -11.36
N GLU A 158 -2.32 -4.78 -11.93
CA GLU A 158 -3.58 -5.23 -11.31
C GLU A 158 -3.61 -6.76 -11.18
N LEU A 159 -3.15 -7.47 -12.23
CA LEU A 159 -3.03 -8.93 -12.19
C LEU A 159 -2.00 -9.38 -11.15
N VAL A 160 -0.87 -8.69 -11.06
CA VAL A 160 0.17 -8.99 -10.07
C VAL A 160 -0.36 -8.76 -8.65
N ILE A 161 -1.06 -7.65 -8.40
CA ILE A 161 -1.66 -7.36 -7.10
C ILE A 161 -2.66 -8.43 -6.70
N VAL A 162 -3.55 -8.86 -7.60
CA VAL A 162 -4.52 -9.91 -7.32
C VAL A 162 -3.81 -11.22 -6.96
N ALA A 163 -2.77 -11.60 -7.69
CA ALA A 163 -1.97 -12.79 -7.39
C ALA A 163 -1.28 -12.67 -6.02
N VAL A 164 -0.63 -11.54 -5.74
CA VAL A 164 0.05 -11.29 -4.45
C VAL A 164 -0.97 -11.24 -3.30
N ALA A 165 -2.13 -10.65 -3.50
CA ALA A 165 -3.21 -10.63 -2.51
C ALA A 165 -3.74 -12.03 -2.19
N PHE A 166 -3.86 -12.89 -3.23
CA PHE A 166 -4.24 -14.29 -3.03
C PHE A 166 -3.19 -15.06 -2.24
N ILE A 167 -1.90 -14.88 -2.58
CA ILE A 167 -0.78 -15.49 -1.83
C ILE A 167 -0.79 -14.99 -0.38
N ALA A 168 -0.96 -13.70 -0.15
CA ALA A 168 -1.04 -13.12 1.18
C ALA A 168 -2.23 -13.70 1.96
N TRP A 169 -3.41 -13.78 1.35
CA TRP A 169 -4.56 -14.43 1.97
C TRP A 169 -4.27 -15.89 2.36
N PHE A 170 -3.68 -16.67 1.43
CA PHE A 170 -3.31 -18.06 1.67
C PHE A 170 -2.32 -18.18 2.83
N VAL A 171 -1.25 -17.38 2.83
CA VAL A 171 -0.24 -17.36 3.90
C VAL A 171 -0.87 -17.02 5.25
N MET A 172 -1.74 -15.99 5.30
CA MET A 172 -2.39 -15.54 6.53
C MET A 172 -3.31 -16.60 7.14
N TYR A 173 -4.11 -17.30 6.31
CA TYR A 173 -5.18 -18.15 6.81
C TYR A 173 -4.92 -19.67 6.72
N LYS A 174 -4.00 -20.08 5.84
CA LYS A 174 -3.77 -21.50 5.54
C LYS A 174 -2.41 -22.02 5.95
N THR A 175 -1.47 -21.15 6.42
CA THR A 175 -0.13 -21.59 6.81
C THR A 175 0.08 -21.52 8.32
N ARG A 176 1.12 -22.27 8.79
CA ARG A 176 1.57 -22.23 10.18
C ARG A 176 2.08 -20.84 10.58
N PHE A 177 2.73 -20.14 9.66
CA PHE A 177 3.21 -18.76 9.90
C PHE A 177 2.04 -17.83 10.22
N GLY A 178 0.97 -17.83 9.40
CA GLY A 178 -0.18 -16.98 9.61
C GLY A 178 -0.94 -17.33 10.91
N MET A 179 -0.95 -18.60 11.33
CA MET A 179 -1.49 -19.00 12.62
C MET A 179 -0.69 -18.40 13.79
N HIS A 180 0.65 -18.53 13.77
CA HIS A 180 1.50 -17.97 14.82
C HIS A 180 1.43 -16.44 14.85
N LEU A 181 1.35 -15.80 13.67
CA LEU A 181 1.23 -14.34 13.54
C LEU A 181 -0.05 -13.83 14.23
N ARG A 182 -1.21 -14.45 13.96
CA ARG A 182 -2.47 -14.07 14.59
C ARG A 182 -2.46 -14.36 16.10
N ALA A 183 -1.91 -15.50 16.51
CA ALA A 183 -1.75 -15.82 17.93
C ALA A 183 -0.84 -14.81 18.66
N CYS A 184 0.19 -14.31 17.98
CA CYS A 184 1.11 -13.30 18.51
C CYS A 184 0.40 -11.96 18.77
N GLY A 185 -0.57 -11.58 17.94
CA GLY A 185 -1.38 -10.38 18.15
C GLY A 185 -2.42 -10.51 19.24
N ASP A 186 -2.88 -11.73 19.53
CA ASP A 186 -3.87 -11.96 20.60
C ASP A 186 -3.19 -12.17 21.97
N ASN A 187 -2.13 -13.01 22.01
CA ASN A 187 -1.36 -13.28 23.25
C ASN A 187 0.10 -13.66 22.94
N PRO A 188 1.02 -12.68 22.93
CA PRO A 188 2.43 -12.94 22.63
C PRO A 188 3.11 -13.85 23.69
N HIS A 189 2.69 -13.81 24.96
CA HIS A 189 3.27 -14.66 26.01
C HIS A 189 2.92 -16.13 25.79
N ALA A 190 1.71 -16.44 25.32
CA ALA A 190 1.34 -17.81 24.96
C ALA A 190 2.18 -18.34 23.78
N VAL A 191 2.51 -17.50 22.81
CA VAL A 191 3.36 -17.86 21.66
C VAL A 191 4.80 -18.13 22.11
N ASP A 192 5.33 -17.33 23.04
CA ASP A 192 6.66 -17.55 23.62
C ASP A 192 6.70 -18.84 24.47
N ALA A 193 5.66 -19.09 25.28
CA ALA A 193 5.52 -20.32 26.06
C ALA A 193 5.45 -21.58 25.17
N ALA A 194 4.94 -21.45 23.95
CA ALA A 194 4.95 -22.51 22.92
C ALA A 194 6.32 -22.62 22.19
N GLY A 195 7.37 -21.96 22.67
CA GLY A 195 8.73 -22.04 22.14
C GLY A 195 8.94 -21.24 20.83
N ARG A 196 8.05 -20.29 20.50
CA ARG A 196 8.18 -19.46 19.29
C ARG A 196 8.72 -18.07 19.62
N GLN A 197 9.60 -17.58 18.79
CA GLN A 197 10.22 -16.26 18.97
C GLN A 197 9.28 -15.14 18.48
N VAL A 198 8.59 -14.48 19.39
CA VAL A 198 7.67 -13.36 19.13
C VAL A 198 8.33 -12.25 18.31
N GLY A 199 9.58 -11.87 18.65
CA GLY A 199 10.32 -10.83 17.96
C GLY A 199 10.52 -11.14 16.46
N GLN A 200 10.84 -12.38 16.10
CA GLN A 200 11.00 -12.78 14.69
C GLN A 200 9.68 -12.75 13.91
N ILE A 201 8.58 -13.16 14.54
CA ILE A 201 7.25 -13.14 13.93
C ILE A 201 6.83 -11.68 13.65
N ARG A 202 7.00 -10.79 14.64
CA ARG A 202 6.71 -9.36 14.49
C ARG A 202 7.62 -8.70 13.45
N LEU A 203 8.91 -9.01 13.44
CA LEU A 203 9.86 -8.53 12.42
C LEU A 203 9.43 -8.93 11.01
N ALA A 204 9.12 -10.21 10.79
CA ALA A 204 8.65 -10.69 9.50
C ALA A 204 7.35 -9.99 9.06
N ALA A 205 6.42 -9.77 9.99
CA ALA A 205 5.17 -9.05 9.72
C ALA A 205 5.41 -7.60 9.27
N ILE A 206 6.32 -6.87 9.95
CA ILE A 206 6.71 -5.50 9.59
C ILE A 206 7.37 -5.46 8.21
N MET A 207 8.27 -6.40 7.91
CA MET A 207 8.93 -6.48 6.61
C MET A 207 7.94 -6.79 5.48
N ILE A 208 7.00 -7.72 5.69
CA ILE A 208 5.92 -8.00 4.74
C ILE A 208 5.06 -6.75 4.52
N CYS A 209 4.72 -6.03 5.57
CA CYS A 209 3.99 -4.77 5.46
C CYS A 209 4.77 -3.76 4.60
N GLY A 210 6.08 -3.60 4.83
CA GLY A 210 6.93 -2.74 4.03
C GLY A 210 6.97 -3.13 2.55
N ALA A 211 7.10 -4.44 2.26
CA ALA A 211 7.09 -4.94 0.90
C ALA A 211 5.76 -4.65 0.18
N LEU A 212 4.63 -4.96 0.80
CA LEU A 212 3.30 -4.75 0.22
C LEU A 212 2.97 -3.26 0.10
N SER A 213 3.41 -2.43 1.06
CA SER A 213 3.23 -0.97 0.98
C SER A 213 4.07 -0.36 -0.15
N GLY A 214 5.33 -0.76 -0.29
CA GLY A 214 6.19 -0.32 -1.39
C GLY A 214 5.63 -0.72 -2.76
N LEU A 215 5.12 -1.95 -2.87
CA LEU A 215 4.46 -2.43 -4.08
C LEU A 215 3.22 -1.58 -4.43
N GLY A 216 2.36 -1.28 -3.46
CA GLY A 216 1.20 -0.40 -3.66
C GLY A 216 1.62 1.01 -4.07
N GLY A 217 2.69 1.54 -3.47
CA GLY A 217 3.20 2.87 -3.79
C GLY A 217 3.67 3.02 -5.23
N ILE A 218 4.43 2.07 -5.77
CA ILE A 218 4.87 2.12 -7.17
C ILE A 218 3.71 1.95 -8.15
N CYS A 219 2.71 1.13 -7.79
CA CYS A 219 1.51 1.00 -8.61
C CYS A 219 0.73 2.32 -8.70
N PHE A 220 0.65 3.10 -7.61
CA PHE A 220 0.08 4.45 -7.66
C PHE A 220 0.88 5.41 -8.53
N ALA A 221 2.21 5.33 -8.49
CA ALA A 221 3.06 6.16 -9.36
C ALA A 221 2.78 5.90 -10.84
N TYR A 222 2.53 4.65 -11.23
CA TYR A 222 2.16 4.29 -12.60
C TYR A 222 0.71 4.66 -12.96
N SER A 223 -0.25 4.44 -12.05
CA SER A 223 -1.68 4.61 -12.37
C SER A 223 -2.16 6.06 -12.34
N ILE A 224 -1.59 6.90 -11.46
CA ILE A 224 -2.10 8.26 -11.26
C ILE A 224 -1.49 9.25 -12.23
N SER A 225 -0.16 9.20 -12.43
CA SER A 225 0.53 10.27 -13.13
C SER A 225 1.72 9.82 -14.00
N ALA A 226 1.99 8.52 -14.05
CA ALA A 226 3.16 7.95 -14.72
C ALA A 226 4.48 8.62 -14.30
N ASN A 227 4.54 9.11 -13.08
CA ASN A 227 5.75 9.67 -12.49
C ASN A 227 5.78 9.42 -10.98
N PHE A 228 6.97 9.44 -10.41
CA PHE A 228 7.18 9.47 -8.98
C PHE A 228 7.50 10.89 -8.52
N SER A 229 6.78 11.37 -7.52
CA SER A 229 7.09 12.56 -6.74
C SER A 229 6.77 12.28 -5.28
N SER A 230 7.55 12.84 -4.35
CA SER A 230 7.35 12.64 -2.90
C SER A 230 6.01 13.16 -2.36
N SER A 231 5.28 13.96 -3.13
CA SER A 231 4.00 14.57 -2.73
C SER A 231 2.76 13.92 -3.37
N ILE A 232 2.95 13.01 -4.35
CA ILE A 232 1.85 12.61 -5.24
C ILE A 232 0.82 11.67 -4.59
N TYR A 233 1.21 10.98 -3.53
CA TYR A 233 0.38 9.96 -2.85
C TYR A 233 0.24 10.21 -1.35
N VAL A 234 0.45 11.44 -0.92
CA VAL A 234 0.28 11.83 0.48
C VAL A 234 -1.16 11.56 0.92
N GLY A 235 -1.29 10.76 1.99
CA GLY A 235 -2.58 10.38 2.55
C GLY A 235 -3.09 8.98 2.15
N TYR A 236 -2.57 8.36 1.08
CA TYR A 236 -3.08 7.04 0.64
C TYR A 236 -2.69 5.91 1.59
N GLY A 237 -1.56 6.00 2.29
CA GLY A 237 -1.20 5.06 3.34
C GLY A 237 -2.16 5.14 4.52
N TYR A 238 -2.56 6.34 4.94
CA TYR A 238 -3.59 6.51 5.98
C TYR A 238 -4.96 6.02 5.52
N LEU A 239 -5.30 6.18 4.25
CA LEU A 239 -6.53 5.64 3.68
C LEU A 239 -6.51 4.10 3.68
N ALA A 240 -5.34 3.47 3.45
CA ALA A 240 -5.18 2.02 3.56
C ALA A 240 -5.37 1.53 5.00
N ILE A 241 -4.87 2.28 5.99
CA ILE A 241 -5.11 2.00 7.41
C ILE A 241 -6.60 2.14 7.74
N ALA A 242 -7.27 3.17 7.25
CA ALA A 242 -8.71 3.30 7.40
C ALA A 242 -9.46 2.10 6.80
N ALA A 243 -9.08 1.66 5.59
CA ALA A 243 -9.70 0.52 4.92
C ALA A 243 -9.53 -0.78 5.73
N LEU A 244 -8.37 -1.04 6.33
CA LEU A 244 -8.16 -2.24 7.16
C LEU A 244 -9.00 -2.21 8.44
N ILE A 245 -9.17 -1.04 9.06
CA ILE A 245 -10.03 -0.87 10.25
C ILE A 245 -11.49 -1.16 9.88
N PHE A 246 -12.00 -0.61 8.76
CA PHE A 246 -13.34 -0.92 8.25
C PHE A 246 -13.51 -2.38 7.89
N GLY A 247 -12.48 -2.99 7.32
CA GLY A 247 -12.44 -4.41 7.05
C GLY A 247 -12.33 -5.27 8.31
N ASN A 248 -12.32 -4.64 9.50
CA ASN A 248 -12.22 -5.32 10.79
C ASN A 248 -11.04 -6.30 10.85
N TRP A 249 -9.88 -5.88 10.34
CA TRP A 249 -8.65 -6.68 10.22
C TRP A 249 -8.83 -8.02 9.48
N ARG A 250 -9.79 -8.07 8.54
CA ARG A 250 -10.03 -9.22 7.66
C ARG A 250 -9.83 -8.85 6.21
N ILE A 251 -9.10 -9.68 5.45
CA ILE A 251 -8.69 -9.37 4.07
C ILE A 251 -9.89 -9.13 3.14
N LEU A 252 -10.90 -10.01 3.14
CA LEU A 252 -12.05 -9.87 2.25
C LEU A 252 -12.92 -8.62 2.52
N PRO A 253 -13.32 -8.31 3.76
CA PRO A 253 -14.03 -7.07 4.03
C PRO A 253 -13.20 -5.82 3.71
N THR A 254 -11.87 -5.87 3.92
CA THR A 254 -10.96 -4.77 3.54
C THR A 254 -10.94 -4.53 2.03
N LEU A 255 -11.06 -5.57 1.20
CA LEU A 255 -11.23 -5.40 -0.23
C LEU A 255 -12.50 -4.58 -0.55
N GLY A 256 -13.62 -4.91 0.11
CA GLY A 256 -14.85 -4.14 -0.03
C GLY A 256 -14.70 -2.66 0.31
N ALA A 257 -13.98 -2.36 1.41
CA ALA A 257 -13.68 -0.98 1.80
C ALA A 257 -12.81 -0.25 0.76
N CYS A 258 -11.76 -0.92 0.25
CA CYS A 258 -10.89 -0.35 -0.78
C CYS A 258 -11.63 -0.10 -2.10
N LEU A 259 -12.50 -1.02 -2.52
CA LEU A 259 -13.35 -0.84 -3.70
C LEU A 259 -14.30 0.35 -3.53
N LEU A 260 -14.91 0.47 -2.37
CA LEU A 260 -15.80 1.60 -2.06
C LEU A 260 -15.05 2.92 -2.15
N PHE A 261 -13.83 3.04 -1.61
CA PHE A 261 -13.02 4.24 -1.72
C PHE A 261 -12.58 4.52 -3.16
N GLY A 262 -12.17 3.49 -3.91
CA GLY A 262 -11.78 3.61 -5.32
C GLY A 262 -12.93 4.08 -6.20
N PHE A 263 -14.10 3.48 -6.06
CA PHE A 263 -15.29 3.88 -6.83
C PHE A 263 -15.84 5.24 -6.41
N ALA A 264 -15.80 5.59 -5.13
CA ALA A 264 -16.19 6.91 -4.66
C ALA A 264 -15.30 8.00 -5.29
N ARG A 265 -13.96 7.79 -5.31
CA ARG A 265 -13.01 8.69 -5.94
C ARG A 265 -13.24 8.80 -7.45
N SER A 266 -13.27 7.68 -8.16
CA SER A 266 -13.43 7.66 -9.62
C SER A 266 -14.80 8.20 -10.06
N GLY A 267 -15.87 7.83 -9.35
CA GLY A 267 -17.21 8.36 -9.60
C GLY A 267 -17.31 9.86 -9.40
N GLY A 268 -16.67 10.37 -8.35
CA GLY A 268 -16.60 11.80 -8.08
C GLY A 268 -15.86 12.58 -9.19
N TYR A 269 -14.71 12.09 -9.67
CA TYR A 269 -14.03 12.70 -10.81
C TYR A 269 -14.90 12.71 -12.06
N ARG A 270 -15.59 11.60 -12.33
CA ARG A 270 -16.48 11.51 -13.48
C ARG A 270 -17.65 12.48 -13.36
N LEU A 271 -18.21 12.65 -12.17
CA LEU A 271 -19.29 13.59 -11.90
C LEU A 271 -18.87 15.03 -12.24
N VAL A 272 -17.70 15.46 -11.77
CA VAL A 272 -17.14 16.80 -12.07
C VAL A 272 -16.96 17.01 -13.57
N GLN A 273 -16.47 16.00 -14.29
CA GLN A 273 -16.31 16.07 -15.75
C GLN A 273 -17.65 16.16 -16.50
N VAL A 274 -18.65 15.35 -16.11
CA VAL A 274 -19.97 15.35 -16.76
C VAL A 274 -20.72 16.66 -16.51
N LEU A 275 -20.58 17.21 -15.30
CA LEU A 275 -21.19 18.49 -14.94
C LEU A 275 -20.38 19.71 -15.43
N GLN A 276 -19.26 19.48 -16.14
CA GLN A 276 -18.37 20.54 -16.65
C GLN A 276 -17.97 21.57 -15.59
N MET A 277 -17.78 21.10 -14.34
CA MET A 277 -17.41 21.96 -13.24
C MET A 277 -15.93 22.41 -13.35
N PRO A 278 -15.58 23.58 -12.83
CA PRO A 278 -14.18 24.03 -12.78
C PRO A 278 -13.24 23.01 -12.12
N SER A 279 -11.98 22.99 -12.56
CA SER A 279 -10.96 22.03 -12.06
C SER A 279 -10.77 22.08 -10.54
N SER A 280 -11.04 23.23 -9.89
CA SER A 280 -11.00 23.38 -8.42
C SER A 280 -11.92 22.39 -7.69
N TYR A 281 -13.00 21.93 -8.32
CA TYR A 281 -13.89 20.93 -7.72
C TYR A 281 -13.29 19.51 -7.77
N GLN A 282 -12.28 19.26 -8.61
CA GLN A 282 -11.56 17.99 -8.60
C GLN A 282 -10.83 17.76 -7.27
N ASP A 283 -10.28 18.83 -6.69
CA ASP A 283 -9.62 18.77 -5.38
C ASP A 283 -10.61 18.42 -4.26
N LEU A 284 -11.86 18.92 -4.35
CA LEU A 284 -12.93 18.57 -3.40
C LEU A 284 -13.30 17.07 -3.51
N VAL A 285 -13.24 16.49 -4.71
CA VAL A 285 -13.50 15.06 -4.90
C VAL A 285 -12.42 14.21 -4.23
N MET A 286 -11.18 14.68 -4.15
CA MET A 286 -10.11 13.98 -3.43
C MET A 286 -10.39 13.84 -1.93
N ILE A 287 -11.21 14.71 -1.35
CA ILE A 287 -11.63 14.66 0.07
C ILE A 287 -12.71 13.59 0.29
N LEU A 288 -13.45 13.20 -0.74
CA LEU A 288 -14.62 12.33 -0.64
C LEU A 288 -14.33 10.96 0.04
N PRO A 289 -13.24 10.23 -0.27
CA PRO A 289 -12.90 9.00 0.43
C PRO A 289 -12.66 9.21 1.94
N TYR A 290 -12.08 10.35 2.34
CA TYR A 290 -11.81 10.66 3.75
C TYR A 290 -13.09 11.03 4.50
N VAL A 291 -13.98 11.81 3.88
CA VAL A 291 -15.32 12.10 4.45
C VAL A 291 -16.12 10.81 4.61
N LEU A 292 -16.10 9.95 3.60
CA LEU A 292 -16.73 8.64 3.66
C LEU A 292 -16.16 7.78 4.81
N THR A 293 -14.84 7.85 5.01
CA THR A 293 -14.15 7.18 6.13
C THR A 293 -14.72 7.64 7.47
N LEU A 294 -14.84 8.96 7.68
CA LEU A 294 -15.39 9.51 8.93
C LEU A 294 -16.84 9.09 9.15
N LEU A 295 -17.66 9.14 8.12
CA LEU A 295 -19.06 8.70 8.21
C LEU A 295 -19.16 7.21 8.57
N LEU A 296 -18.38 6.36 7.91
CA LEU A 296 -18.38 4.93 8.20
C LEU A 296 -17.91 4.63 9.63
N LEU A 297 -16.88 5.34 10.13
CA LEU A 297 -16.43 5.19 11.52
C LEU A 297 -17.55 5.49 12.53
N VAL A 298 -18.36 6.53 12.29
CA VAL A 298 -19.49 6.87 13.16
C VAL A 298 -20.53 5.75 13.20
N PHE A 299 -20.86 5.14 12.04
CA PHE A 299 -21.92 4.14 11.96
C PHE A 299 -21.46 2.72 12.34
N PHE A 300 -20.19 2.36 12.09
CA PHE A 300 -19.67 1.00 12.27
C PHE A 300 -18.70 0.82 13.44
N SER A 301 -18.52 1.82 14.30
CA SER A 301 -17.55 1.79 15.42
C SER A 301 -17.78 0.69 16.47
N LYS A 302 -18.96 0.08 16.50
CA LYS A 302 -19.34 -0.92 17.52
C LYS A 302 -18.70 -2.30 17.32
N GLN A 303 -18.14 -2.59 16.15
CA GLN A 303 -17.49 -3.89 15.85
C GLN A 303 -15.99 -3.71 15.80
N ASN A 304 -15.33 -3.91 16.94
CA ASN A 304 -13.87 -3.83 17.01
C ASN A 304 -13.26 -5.24 17.09
N GLY A 305 -12.67 -5.72 16.00
CA GLY A 305 -11.94 -6.99 15.91
C GLY A 305 -10.42 -6.79 15.93
N SER A 306 -9.95 -5.69 16.52
CA SER A 306 -8.51 -5.48 16.71
C SER A 306 -7.89 -6.59 17.56
N PRO A 307 -6.63 -6.98 17.28
CA PRO A 307 -5.91 -7.93 18.13
C PRO A 307 -5.78 -7.40 19.57
N ARG A 308 -5.87 -8.28 20.55
CA ARG A 308 -5.87 -7.87 21.98
C ARG A 308 -4.56 -7.24 22.43
N ALA A 309 -3.43 -7.70 21.89
CA ALA A 309 -2.09 -7.18 22.21
C ALA A 309 -1.60 -6.16 21.16
N LEU A 310 -2.51 -5.52 20.39
CA LEU A 310 -2.14 -4.47 19.44
C LEU A 310 -1.56 -3.27 20.17
N GLY A 311 -0.36 -2.83 19.75
CA GLY A 311 0.34 -1.70 20.37
C GLY A 311 1.03 -2.01 21.68
N VAL A 312 0.85 -3.21 22.22
CA VAL A 312 1.49 -3.62 23.47
C VAL A 312 2.95 -4.01 23.24
N ILE A 313 3.84 -3.36 23.97
CA ILE A 313 5.27 -3.70 23.95
C ILE A 313 5.44 -5.07 24.59
N TYR A 314 6.03 -6.01 23.85
CA TYR A 314 6.32 -7.34 24.37
C TYR A 314 7.67 -7.34 25.11
N ASP A 315 7.65 -7.76 26.36
CA ASP A 315 8.84 -8.03 27.16
C ASP A 315 8.85 -9.45 27.67
N LYS A 316 9.91 -10.21 27.32
CA LYS A 316 10.05 -11.60 27.73
C LYS A 316 10.22 -11.77 29.24
N GLY A 317 10.77 -10.76 29.93
CA GLY A 317 11.00 -10.74 31.38
C GLY A 317 9.81 -10.26 32.22
N ALA A 318 8.84 -9.60 31.63
CA ALA A 318 7.65 -9.11 32.30
C ALA A 318 6.61 -10.23 32.34
N ARG A 319 6.45 -10.86 33.51
CA ARG A 319 5.35 -11.79 33.82
C ARG A 319 4.26 -11.09 34.59
#